data_d7bc775af6a796da59d9681a21ce2218
#
_entry.id   d7bc775af6a796da59d9681a21ce2218
#
_cell.length_a   1.000
_cell.length_b   1.000
_cell.length_c   1.000
_cell.angle_alpha   90.00
_cell.angle_beta   90.00
_cell.angle_gamma   90.00
#
_symmetry.space_group_name_H-M   'P 1'
#
loop_
_entity.id
_entity.type
_entity.pdbx_description
1 polymer ?
#
loop_
_entity_poly.entity_id
_entity_poly.type
_entity_poly.pdbx_seq_one_letter_code
_entity_poly.pdbx_strand_id
1 'polypeptide(L)'
;MDVITDALKIVDNYGNNLKNAYFHEESFIYMKSNERIQDYVDYLLNKRRILSVIGSGDQIINMLISYPEHIDCFDISVYPEYFLNLKLAALQTLTQEEFLNFFFSCAKTSLDEYYDDLYFEKMRKRLTKKYREFWDALLNYTNWYEITNSRLFSSEVVTKEYALKQNMYLDDVVYYSMKDKINDVQFTFHTGDIFKTGSNLRDSYDLVYLSNILAYSDKSQYKELIESFNLTANGYVLTYLFGNLDEYRGYFNGKIHKFEESDNGILLTR
;
A
#
# COMPACT_ATOMS: atom_id res chain seq x y z
N MET A 1 3.31 18.92 14.44
CA MET A 1 1.91 18.73 14.91
C MET A 1 1.75 17.25 15.24
N ASP A 2 0.89 16.88 16.18
CA ASP A 2 0.69 15.46 16.52
C ASP A 2 -0.14 14.77 15.42
N VAL A 3 0.30 13.61 14.95
CA VAL A 3 -0.31 12.86 13.82
C VAL A 3 -1.80 12.58 14.06
N ILE A 4 -2.19 12.27 15.30
CA ILE A 4 -3.58 12.03 15.68
C ILE A 4 -4.41 13.31 15.52
N THR A 5 -3.93 14.43 16.07
CA THR A 5 -4.62 15.72 15.96
C THR A 5 -4.82 16.15 14.51
N ASP A 6 -3.85 15.88 13.63
CA ASP A 6 -3.95 16.21 12.21
C ASP A 6 -4.93 15.28 11.51
N ALA A 7 -4.89 13.97 11.77
CA ALA A 7 -5.84 13.03 11.20
C ALA A 7 -7.29 13.36 11.59
N LEU A 8 -7.54 13.71 12.85
CA LEU A 8 -8.87 14.12 13.32
C LEU A 8 -9.39 15.36 12.58
N LYS A 9 -8.53 16.36 12.32
CA LYS A 9 -8.92 17.54 11.54
C LYS A 9 -9.26 17.19 10.08
N ILE A 10 -8.52 16.23 9.49
CA ILE A 10 -8.79 15.75 8.13
C ILE A 10 -10.15 15.05 8.06
N VAL A 11 -10.46 14.23 9.07
CA VAL A 11 -11.74 13.52 9.18
C VAL A 11 -12.89 14.47 9.48
N ASP A 12 -12.71 15.46 10.36
CA ASP A 12 -13.74 16.45 10.74
C ASP A 12 -14.22 17.30 9.55
N ASN A 13 -13.38 17.52 8.56
CA ASN A 13 -13.74 18.22 7.33
C ASN A 13 -14.59 17.38 6.34
N TYR A 14 -15.05 16.20 6.74
CA TYR A 14 -16.02 15.39 6.00
C TYR A 14 -17.31 16.17 5.78
N GLY A 15 -17.79 16.24 4.53
CA GLY A 15 -19.01 16.96 4.16
C GLY A 15 -18.81 18.37 3.60
N ASN A 16 -17.70 19.03 3.83
CA ASN A 16 -17.39 20.34 3.23
C ASN A 16 -16.74 20.26 1.85
N ASN A 17 -16.38 19.05 1.41
CA ASN A 17 -15.74 18.82 0.12
C ASN A 17 -16.39 17.64 -0.58
N LEU A 18 -17.35 17.95 -1.44
CA LEU A 18 -17.88 16.98 -2.40
C LEU A 18 -16.72 16.40 -3.22
N LYS A 19 -16.60 15.10 -3.14
CA LYS A 19 -15.62 14.29 -3.82
C LYS A 19 -15.73 14.41 -5.33
N ASN A 20 -14.88 15.18 -5.92
CA ASN A 20 -14.79 15.31 -7.37
C ASN A 20 -13.35 15.26 -7.84
N ALA A 21 -12.58 14.22 -7.52
CA ALA A 21 -11.43 13.92 -8.34
C ALA A 21 -10.74 12.61 -7.96
N TYR A 22 -10.36 11.88 -8.98
CA TYR A 22 -9.64 10.60 -8.93
C TYR A 22 -8.23 10.69 -8.34
N PHE A 23 -7.67 11.87 -8.25
CA PHE A 23 -6.35 12.13 -7.68
C PHE A 23 -6.38 13.51 -7.02
N HIS A 24 -6.47 13.54 -5.71
CA HIS A 24 -6.18 14.76 -4.97
C HIS A 24 -4.76 14.67 -4.42
N GLU A 25 -3.98 15.71 -4.64
CA GLU A 25 -2.75 16.01 -3.91
C GLU A 25 -2.94 15.98 -2.38
N GLU A 26 -4.16 15.77 -1.92
CA GLU A 26 -4.63 15.85 -0.53
C GLU A 26 -5.16 14.53 0.04
N SER A 27 -5.22 13.42 -0.72
CA SER A 27 -5.55 12.12 -0.15
C SER A 27 -4.29 11.44 0.36
N PHE A 28 -4.33 11.01 1.63
CA PHE A 28 -3.14 10.52 2.31
C PHE A 28 -3.01 8.99 2.30
N ILE A 29 -4.13 8.27 2.09
CA ILE A 29 -4.18 6.81 2.09
C ILE A 29 -4.98 6.33 0.86
N TYR A 30 -4.44 5.36 0.14
CA TYR A 30 -5.21 4.60 -0.85
C TYR A 30 -5.85 3.39 -0.18
N MET A 31 -7.18 3.24 -0.30
CA MET A 31 -7.89 2.07 0.24
C MET A 31 -7.40 0.77 -0.42
N LYS A 32 -7.14 0.83 -1.72
CA LYS A 32 -6.63 -0.25 -2.56
C LYS A 32 -5.53 0.24 -3.50
N SER A 33 -4.76 -0.69 -4.05
CA SER A 33 -3.91 -0.39 -5.20
C SER A 33 -4.76 -0.09 -6.44
N ASN A 34 -4.37 0.93 -7.19
CA ASN A 34 -4.91 1.22 -8.52
C ASN A 34 -4.16 0.47 -9.63
N GLU A 35 -3.17 -0.35 -9.27
CA GLU A 35 -2.38 -1.16 -10.17
C GLU A 35 -2.96 -2.58 -10.28
N ARG A 36 -2.79 -3.18 -11.44
CA ARG A 36 -3.16 -4.59 -11.66
C ARG A 36 -2.05 -5.51 -11.15
N ILE A 37 -1.98 -5.70 -9.83
CA ILE A 37 -0.91 -6.46 -9.16
C ILE A 37 -0.79 -7.87 -9.72
N GLN A 38 -1.92 -8.49 -10.06
CA GLN A 38 -1.98 -9.82 -10.68
C GLN A 38 -1.11 -9.95 -11.92
N ASP A 39 -0.98 -8.89 -12.73
CA ASP A 39 -0.25 -8.93 -14.00
C ASP A 39 1.29 -8.97 -13.79
N TYR A 40 1.76 -8.65 -12.60
CA TYR A 40 3.20 -8.57 -12.30
C TYR A 40 3.60 -9.17 -10.95
N VAL A 41 2.69 -9.87 -10.27
CA VAL A 41 2.93 -10.44 -8.93
C VAL A 41 4.20 -11.31 -8.87
N ASP A 42 4.49 -12.07 -9.93
CA ASP A 42 5.68 -12.94 -9.99
C ASP A 42 7.00 -12.17 -9.82
N TYR A 43 7.02 -10.88 -10.21
CA TYR A 43 8.19 -10.02 -10.01
C TYR A 43 8.33 -9.54 -8.55
N LEU A 44 7.27 -9.63 -7.76
CA LEU A 44 7.29 -9.24 -6.35
C LEU A 44 7.74 -10.40 -5.44
N LEU A 45 7.62 -11.65 -5.90
CA LEU A 45 7.85 -12.84 -5.09
C LEU A 45 9.31 -13.24 -5.02
N ASN A 46 9.65 -14.08 -4.01
CA ASN A 46 10.98 -14.68 -3.80
C ASN A 46 12.10 -13.62 -3.60
N LYS A 47 11.78 -12.54 -2.90
CA LYS A 47 12.72 -11.48 -2.52
C LYS A 47 12.92 -11.51 -1.01
N ARG A 48 14.17 -11.36 -0.56
CA ARG A 48 14.52 -11.40 0.86
C ARG A 48 14.57 -10.01 1.48
N ARG A 49 15.15 -9.04 0.75
CA ARG A 49 15.29 -7.64 1.18
C ARG A 49 14.65 -6.73 0.17
N ILE A 50 13.65 -6.01 0.61
CA ILE A 50 12.78 -5.21 -0.25
C ILE A 50 12.76 -3.77 0.25
N LEU A 51 12.81 -2.81 -0.68
CA LEU A 51 12.39 -1.44 -0.47
C LEU A 51 11.09 -1.23 -1.24
N SER A 52 10.05 -0.75 -0.59
CA SER A 52 8.74 -0.59 -1.24
C SER A 52 8.03 0.68 -0.79
N VAL A 53 7.41 1.38 -1.76
CA VAL A 53 6.38 2.37 -1.42
C VAL A 53 5.21 1.66 -0.73
N ILE A 54 4.59 2.34 0.25
CA ILE A 54 3.47 1.75 1.00
C ILE A 54 2.18 1.85 0.21
N GLY A 55 1.77 3.06 -0.18
CA GLY A 55 0.52 3.31 -0.88
C GLY A 55 -0.69 2.73 -0.13
N SER A 56 -1.37 1.77 -0.73
CA SER A 56 -2.47 1.02 -0.09
C SER A 56 -1.99 -0.13 0.82
N GLY A 57 -0.71 -0.51 0.75
CA GLY A 57 -0.14 -1.68 1.40
C GLY A 57 -0.37 -3.00 0.65
N ASP A 58 -1.22 -3.04 -0.39
CA ASP A 58 -1.57 -4.30 -1.07
C ASP A 58 -0.37 -4.97 -1.73
N GLN A 59 0.53 -4.21 -2.35
CA GLN A 59 1.75 -4.74 -2.95
C GLN A 59 2.66 -5.37 -1.88
N ILE A 60 2.85 -4.68 -0.74
CA ILE A 60 3.64 -5.19 0.39
C ILE A 60 3.06 -6.50 0.91
N ILE A 61 1.73 -6.57 1.06
CA ILE A 61 1.07 -7.79 1.53
C ILE A 61 1.22 -8.93 0.52
N ASN A 62 1.12 -8.67 -0.78
CA ASN A 62 1.42 -9.68 -1.80
C ASN A 62 2.88 -10.17 -1.72
N MET A 63 3.86 -9.29 -1.43
CA MET A 63 5.26 -9.67 -1.25
C MET A 63 5.46 -10.61 -0.04
N LEU A 64 4.63 -10.50 1.00
CA LEU A 64 4.68 -11.36 2.19
C LEU A 64 4.41 -12.84 1.89
N ILE A 65 3.79 -13.17 0.77
CA ILE A 65 3.54 -14.54 0.32
C ILE A 65 4.86 -15.35 0.25
N SER A 66 5.97 -14.68 -0.08
CA SER A 66 7.31 -15.30 -0.16
C SER A 66 8.12 -15.19 1.12
N TYR A 67 7.56 -14.64 2.19
CA TYR A 67 8.21 -14.48 3.49
C TYR A 67 9.57 -13.78 3.41
N PRO A 68 9.64 -12.52 2.97
CA PRO A 68 10.86 -11.75 2.95
C PRO A 68 11.43 -11.60 4.36
N GLU A 69 12.74 -11.44 4.46
CA GLU A 69 13.39 -11.21 5.76
C GLU A 69 13.14 -9.80 6.27
N HIS A 70 13.19 -8.83 5.35
CA HIS A 70 13.06 -7.41 5.69
C HIS A 70 12.43 -6.62 4.55
N ILE A 71 11.49 -5.75 4.92
CA ILE A 71 10.90 -4.76 4.03
C ILE A 71 11.10 -3.36 4.62
N ASP A 72 11.89 -2.54 3.93
CA ASP A 72 11.92 -1.10 4.13
C ASP A 72 10.72 -0.49 3.40
N CYS A 73 9.84 0.12 4.16
CA CYS A 73 8.60 0.72 3.68
C CYS A 73 8.76 2.23 3.66
N PHE A 74 8.48 2.89 2.55
CA PHE A 74 8.52 4.34 2.50
C PHE A 74 7.22 4.92 1.94
N ASP A 75 6.89 6.13 2.37
CA ASP A 75 5.82 6.93 1.78
C ASP A 75 6.08 8.42 2.08
N ILE A 76 5.56 9.31 1.23
CA ILE A 76 5.63 10.76 1.47
C ILE A 76 4.75 11.16 2.66
N SER A 77 3.66 10.45 2.87
CA SER A 77 2.73 10.59 3.99
C SER A 77 3.01 9.56 5.08
N VAL A 78 2.75 9.93 6.33
CA VAL A 78 2.86 9.01 7.47
C VAL A 78 1.66 8.06 7.58
N TYR A 79 0.51 8.43 7.05
CA TYR A 79 -0.75 7.71 7.25
C TYR A 79 -0.80 6.32 6.59
N PRO A 80 -0.18 6.07 5.40
CA PRO A 80 -0.07 4.72 4.84
C PRO A 80 0.60 3.71 5.77
N GLU A 81 1.57 4.14 6.60
CA GLU A 81 2.18 3.30 7.63
C GLU A 81 1.14 2.80 8.63
N TYR A 82 0.27 3.69 9.14
CA TYR A 82 -0.78 3.32 10.08
C TYR A 82 -1.79 2.37 9.44
N PHE A 83 -2.15 2.60 8.19
CA PHE A 83 -3.10 1.76 7.46
C PHE A 83 -2.53 0.38 7.13
N LEU A 84 -1.27 0.29 6.69
CA LEU A 84 -0.60 -0.99 6.50
C LEU A 84 -0.58 -1.81 7.80
N ASN A 85 -0.25 -1.19 8.93
CA ASN A 85 -0.24 -1.88 10.21
C ASN A 85 -1.63 -2.35 10.64
N LEU A 86 -2.70 -1.62 10.30
CA LEU A 86 -4.08 -2.09 10.49
C LEU A 86 -4.39 -3.32 9.62
N LYS A 87 -4.02 -3.32 8.33
CA LYS A 87 -4.16 -4.47 7.43
C LYS A 87 -3.35 -5.68 7.91
N LEU A 88 -2.13 -5.48 8.40
CA LEU A 88 -1.30 -6.56 8.96
C LEU A 88 -1.93 -7.17 10.22
N ALA A 89 -2.48 -6.34 11.12
CA ALA A 89 -3.21 -6.81 12.29
C ALA A 89 -4.49 -7.58 11.90
N ALA A 90 -5.17 -7.12 10.84
CA ALA A 90 -6.34 -7.80 10.28
C ALA A 90 -5.99 -9.18 9.72
N LEU A 91 -4.95 -9.29 8.92
CA LEU A 91 -4.46 -10.58 8.40
C LEU A 91 -4.18 -11.59 9.53
N GLN A 92 -3.67 -11.14 10.67
CA GLN A 92 -3.37 -12.00 11.81
C GLN A 92 -4.60 -12.44 12.59
N THR A 93 -5.68 -11.65 12.60
CA THR A 93 -6.80 -11.82 13.54
C THR A 93 -8.13 -12.15 12.89
N LEU A 94 -8.38 -11.65 11.71
CA LEU A 94 -9.64 -11.84 11.00
C LEU A 94 -9.64 -13.11 10.15
N THR A 95 -10.82 -13.59 9.81
CA THR A 95 -11.00 -14.51 8.69
C THR A 95 -10.86 -13.72 7.38
N GLN A 96 -10.65 -14.39 6.26
CA GLN A 96 -10.64 -13.76 4.94
C GLN A 96 -11.94 -13.00 4.66
N GLU A 97 -13.09 -13.59 5.00
CA GLU A 97 -14.40 -12.95 4.82
C GLU A 97 -14.54 -11.70 5.67
N GLU A 98 -14.14 -11.73 6.94
CA GLU A 98 -14.14 -10.56 7.83
C GLU A 98 -13.21 -9.45 7.30
N PHE A 99 -12.04 -9.82 6.79
CA PHE A 99 -11.11 -8.88 6.14
C PHE A 99 -11.75 -8.20 4.93
N LEU A 100 -12.37 -8.99 4.05
CA LEU A 100 -13.08 -8.47 2.88
C LEU A 100 -14.28 -7.59 3.27
N ASN A 101 -15.00 -7.96 4.32
CA ASN A 101 -16.12 -7.15 4.84
C ASN A 101 -15.64 -5.81 5.38
N PHE A 102 -14.54 -5.79 6.12
CA PHE A 102 -14.03 -4.57 6.72
C PHE A 102 -13.43 -3.61 5.69
N PHE A 103 -12.56 -4.10 4.81
CA PHE A 103 -11.81 -3.23 3.89
C PHE A 103 -12.47 -3.01 2.53
N PHE A 104 -13.34 -3.91 2.07
CA PHE A 104 -13.85 -3.93 0.69
C PHE A 104 -15.38 -4.02 0.59
N SER A 105 -16.11 -3.57 1.60
CA SER A 105 -17.55 -3.45 1.55
C SER A 105 -17.95 -2.05 1.05
N CYS A 106 -18.73 -2.00 -0.04
CA CYS A 106 -19.11 -0.75 -0.69
C CYS A 106 -20.36 -0.07 -0.08
N ALA A 107 -21.21 -0.85 0.60
CA ALA A 107 -22.42 -0.35 1.21
C ALA A 107 -22.39 -0.67 2.69
N LYS A 108 -22.51 0.34 3.53
CA LYS A 108 -22.53 0.19 4.98
C LYS A 108 -23.97 0.42 5.47
N THR A 109 -24.44 -0.54 6.23
CA THR A 109 -25.69 -0.45 7.01
C THR A 109 -25.34 -0.30 8.49
N SER A 110 -26.30 -0.02 9.36
CA SER A 110 -26.07 -0.03 10.82
C SER A 110 -25.59 -1.38 11.35
N LEU A 111 -25.91 -2.46 10.65
CA LEU A 111 -25.41 -3.80 10.98
C LEU A 111 -23.92 -3.93 10.61
N ASP A 112 -23.50 -3.37 9.48
CA ASP A 112 -22.10 -3.37 9.07
C ASP A 112 -21.25 -2.55 10.05
N GLU A 113 -21.72 -1.42 10.55
CA GLU A 113 -21.05 -0.63 11.57
C GLU A 113 -20.81 -1.43 12.86
N TYR A 114 -21.80 -2.18 13.31
CA TYR A 114 -21.63 -3.08 14.46
C TYR A 114 -20.56 -4.14 14.24
N TYR A 115 -20.49 -4.74 13.04
CA TYR A 115 -19.45 -5.71 12.72
C TYR A 115 -18.08 -5.06 12.56
N ASP A 116 -18.00 -3.83 12.02
CA ASP A 116 -16.73 -3.09 11.93
C ASP A 116 -16.09 -2.89 13.32
N ASP A 117 -16.88 -2.54 14.33
CA ASP A 117 -16.41 -2.42 15.71
C ASP A 117 -15.88 -3.76 16.26
N LEU A 118 -16.60 -4.87 16.00
CA LEU A 118 -16.16 -6.19 16.41
C LEU A 118 -14.86 -6.63 15.73
N TYR A 119 -14.72 -6.31 14.44
CA TYR A 119 -13.50 -6.62 13.68
C TYR A 119 -12.34 -5.78 14.19
N PHE A 120 -12.58 -4.49 14.43
CA PHE A 120 -11.55 -3.62 14.99
C PHE A 120 -11.08 -4.10 16.37
N GLU A 121 -11.96 -4.52 17.27
CA GLU A 121 -11.58 -5.06 18.57
C GLU A 121 -10.68 -6.31 18.48
N LYS A 122 -10.82 -7.12 17.44
CA LYS A 122 -9.89 -8.23 17.15
C LYS A 122 -8.52 -7.70 16.74
N MET A 123 -8.47 -6.78 15.78
CA MET A 123 -7.25 -6.18 15.24
C MET A 123 -6.48 -5.38 16.31
N ARG A 124 -7.20 -4.64 17.13
CA ARG A 124 -6.69 -3.77 18.19
C ARG A 124 -5.72 -4.49 19.13
N LYS A 125 -5.94 -5.77 19.39
CA LYS A 125 -5.09 -6.62 20.25
C LYS A 125 -3.70 -6.88 19.65
N ARG A 126 -3.54 -6.75 18.36
CA ARG A 126 -2.27 -6.95 17.63
C ARG A 126 -1.55 -5.65 17.32
N LEU A 127 -2.25 -4.52 17.33
CA LEU A 127 -1.64 -3.22 17.12
C LEU A 127 -0.68 -2.85 18.26
N THR A 128 0.50 -2.35 17.90
CA THR A 128 1.39 -1.72 18.87
C THR A 128 0.73 -0.47 19.45
N LYS A 129 1.26 0.05 20.56
CA LYS A 129 0.69 1.23 21.24
C LYS A 129 0.50 2.40 20.28
N LYS A 130 1.50 2.71 19.44
CA LYS A 130 1.48 3.81 18.45
C LYS A 130 0.27 3.71 17.53
N TYR A 131 0.07 2.56 16.89
CA TYR A 131 -1.00 2.37 15.90
C TYR A 131 -2.37 2.22 16.55
N ARG A 132 -2.43 1.58 17.71
CA ARG A 132 -3.66 1.44 18.48
C ARG A 132 -4.20 2.80 18.93
N GLU A 133 -3.36 3.66 19.52
CA GLU A 133 -3.79 5.00 19.95
C GLU A 133 -4.31 5.85 18.80
N PHE A 134 -3.73 5.72 17.62
CA PHE A 134 -4.20 6.41 16.41
C PHE A 134 -5.60 5.95 16.01
N TRP A 135 -5.81 4.64 15.82
CA TRP A 135 -7.09 4.11 15.38
C TRP A 135 -8.16 4.22 16.47
N ASP A 136 -7.82 4.05 17.75
CA ASP A 136 -8.72 4.31 18.88
C ASP A 136 -9.23 5.76 18.86
N ALA A 137 -8.35 6.72 18.61
CA ALA A 137 -8.74 8.13 18.56
C ALA A 137 -9.72 8.43 17.42
N LEU A 138 -9.48 7.88 16.22
CA LEU A 138 -10.36 8.08 15.07
C LEU A 138 -11.71 7.40 15.25
N LEU A 139 -11.73 6.14 15.70
CA LEU A 139 -12.96 5.36 15.87
C LEU A 139 -13.78 5.78 17.09
N ASN A 140 -13.16 6.39 18.11
CA ASN A 140 -13.90 7.07 19.17
C ASN A 140 -14.50 8.40 18.74
N TYR A 141 -13.93 9.04 17.71
CA TYR A 141 -14.45 10.30 17.16
C TYR A 141 -15.61 10.07 16.21
N THR A 142 -15.50 9.07 15.32
CA THR A 142 -16.54 8.71 14.35
C THR A 142 -16.42 7.25 13.90
N ASN A 143 -17.34 6.75 13.08
CA ASN A 143 -17.34 5.37 12.61
C ASN A 143 -16.36 5.14 11.41
N TRP A 144 -16.09 3.88 11.11
CA TRP A 144 -15.20 3.47 10.02
C TRP A 144 -15.65 4.00 8.65
N TYR A 145 -16.95 4.02 8.39
CA TYR A 145 -17.50 4.53 7.13
C TYR A 145 -17.16 6.01 6.91
N GLU A 146 -17.33 6.86 7.93
CA GLU A 146 -17.01 8.29 7.84
C GLU A 146 -15.51 8.52 7.69
N ILE A 147 -14.67 7.75 8.42
CA ILE A 147 -13.21 7.81 8.30
C ILE A 147 -12.78 7.51 6.86
N THR A 148 -13.26 6.40 6.29
CA THR A 148 -12.87 5.98 4.94
C THR A 148 -13.46 6.83 3.84
N ASN A 149 -14.53 7.55 4.13
CA ASN A 149 -15.12 8.54 3.23
C ASN A 149 -14.59 9.97 3.43
N SER A 150 -13.73 10.21 4.41
CA SER A 150 -13.07 11.50 4.60
C SER A 150 -11.92 11.71 3.60
N ARG A 151 -11.27 12.89 3.67
CA ARG A 151 -10.06 13.16 2.89
C ARG A 151 -8.85 12.32 3.28
N LEU A 152 -8.91 11.63 4.42
CA LEU A 152 -7.84 10.73 4.82
C LEU A 152 -7.64 9.61 3.81
N PHE A 153 -8.72 9.16 3.17
CA PHE A 153 -8.70 8.11 2.16
C PHE A 153 -9.08 8.60 0.76
N SER A 154 -8.49 7.97 -0.25
CA SER A 154 -8.95 8.13 -1.63
C SER A 154 -10.36 7.57 -1.80
N SER A 155 -11.19 8.26 -2.60
CA SER A 155 -12.63 8.00 -2.71
C SER A 155 -13.03 6.87 -3.67
N GLU A 156 -12.14 5.95 -3.99
CA GLU A 156 -12.46 4.86 -4.91
C GLU A 156 -13.38 3.83 -4.25
N VAL A 157 -14.48 3.52 -4.92
CA VAL A 157 -15.33 2.38 -4.55
C VAL A 157 -14.60 1.09 -4.84
N VAL A 158 -14.43 0.27 -3.82
CA VAL A 158 -13.75 -1.02 -3.93
C VAL A 158 -14.74 -2.14 -3.69
N THR A 159 -14.85 -3.07 -4.64
CA THR A 159 -15.67 -4.28 -4.47
C THR A 159 -14.81 -5.45 -4.01
N LYS A 160 -15.42 -6.37 -3.25
CA LYS A 160 -14.77 -7.63 -2.85
C LYS A 160 -14.27 -8.44 -4.06
N GLU A 161 -15.09 -8.50 -5.11
CA GLU A 161 -14.72 -9.18 -6.36
C GLU A 161 -13.46 -8.59 -6.99
N TYR A 162 -13.37 -7.25 -7.05
CA TYR A 162 -12.18 -6.59 -7.54
C TYR A 162 -10.96 -6.91 -6.66
N ALA A 163 -11.11 -6.82 -5.34
CA ALA A 163 -10.02 -7.10 -4.40
C ALA A 163 -9.48 -8.54 -4.55
N LEU A 164 -10.37 -9.52 -4.60
CA LEU A 164 -10.03 -10.93 -4.82
C LEU A 164 -9.31 -11.15 -6.15
N LYS A 165 -9.76 -10.48 -7.22
CA LYS A 165 -9.14 -10.61 -8.54
C LYS A 165 -7.73 -9.99 -8.61
N GLN A 166 -7.47 -8.94 -7.82
CA GLN A 166 -6.20 -8.20 -7.89
C GLN A 166 -5.14 -8.67 -6.91
N ASN A 167 -5.53 -9.36 -5.84
CA ASN A 167 -4.63 -9.65 -4.73
C ASN A 167 -4.53 -11.15 -4.47
N MET A 168 -3.40 -11.74 -4.77
CA MET A 168 -3.13 -13.15 -4.51
C MET A 168 -3.19 -13.49 -3.01
N TYR A 169 -2.82 -12.56 -2.13
CA TYR A 169 -2.89 -12.76 -0.69
C TYR A 169 -4.33 -12.97 -0.17
N LEU A 170 -5.34 -12.62 -0.97
CA LEU A 170 -6.76 -12.86 -0.65
C LEU A 170 -7.29 -14.21 -1.14
N ASP A 171 -6.47 -15.03 -1.82
CA ASP A 171 -6.81 -16.45 -2.00
C ASP A 171 -6.92 -17.12 -0.64
N ASP A 172 -7.94 -17.96 -0.44
CA ASP A 172 -8.26 -18.56 0.85
C ASP A 172 -7.08 -19.35 1.44
N VAL A 173 -6.43 -20.19 0.63
CA VAL A 173 -5.26 -20.98 1.06
C VAL A 173 -4.08 -20.09 1.40
N VAL A 174 -3.81 -19.08 0.57
CA VAL A 174 -2.70 -18.14 0.75
C VAL A 174 -2.94 -17.31 2.01
N TYR A 175 -4.16 -16.77 2.17
CA TYR A 175 -4.53 -15.93 3.31
C TYR A 175 -4.22 -16.62 4.64
N TYR A 176 -4.69 -17.84 4.83
CA TYR A 176 -4.47 -18.57 6.09
C TYR A 176 -3.01 -19.01 6.26
N SER A 177 -2.29 -19.30 5.19
CA SER A 177 -0.87 -19.67 5.28
C SER A 177 0.02 -18.54 5.79
N MET A 178 -0.39 -17.28 5.60
CA MET A 178 0.39 -16.10 5.98
C MET A 178 0.25 -15.72 7.46
N LYS A 179 -0.86 -16.07 8.11
CA LYS A 179 -1.22 -15.59 9.46
C LYS A 179 -0.11 -15.73 10.50
N ASP A 180 0.55 -16.86 10.53
CA ASP A 180 1.58 -17.14 11.54
C ASP A 180 2.96 -16.60 11.13
N LYS A 181 3.25 -16.62 9.84
CA LYS A 181 4.57 -16.29 9.30
C LYS A 181 4.85 -14.79 9.15
N ILE A 182 3.80 -13.99 9.12
CA ILE A 182 3.94 -12.52 9.02
C ILE A 182 4.72 -11.92 10.20
N ASN A 183 4.73 -12.59 11.36
CA ASN A 183 5.48 -12.15 12.53
C ASN A 183 7.01 -12.26 12.36
N ASP A 184 7.49 -13.06 11.42
CA ASP A 184 8.92 -13.29 11.18
C ASP A 184 9.53 -12.25 10.24
N VAL A 185 8.68 -11.41 9.60
CA VAL A 185 9.11 -10.36 8.68
C VAL A 185 9.42 -9.08 9.45
N GLN A 186 10.59 -8.52 9.23
CA GLN A 186 10.98 -7.24 9.79
C GLN A 186 10.52 -6.08 8.90
N PHE A 187 9.95 -5.04 9.50
CA PHE A 187 9.55 -3.82 8.81
C PHE A 187 10.29 -2.62 9.37
N THR A 188 10.79 -1.77 8.49
CA THR A 188 11.30 -0.43 8.82
C THR A 188 10.51 0.60 8.03
N PHE A 189 10.09 1.69 8.68
CA PHE A 189 9.25 2.71 8.06
C PHE A 189 10.00 4.03 7.91
N HIS A 190 9.91 4.62 6.72
CA HIS A 190 10.53 5.87 6.35
C HIS A 190 9.47 6.83 5.79
N THR A 191 9.20 7.92 6.49
CA THR A 191 8.29 8.95 6.01
C THR A 191 9.06 10.09 5.38
N GLY A 192 8.71 10.48 4.16
CA GLY A 192 9.28 11.60 3.45
C GLY A 192 9.43 11.38 1.95
N ASP A 193 9.91 12.40 1.28
CA ASP A 193 10.15 12.39 -0.15
C ASP A 193 11.32 11.47 -0.50
N ILE A 194 11.07 10.40 -1.24
CA ILE A 194 12.09 9.41 -1.62
C ILE A 194 13.22 10.02 -2.45
N PHE A 195 12.95 11.05 -3.23
CA PHE A 195 13.98 11.77 -4.00
C PHE A 195 15.01 12.48 -3.11
N LYS A 196 14.64 12.80 -1.87
CA LYS A 196 15.53 13.42 -0.88
C LYS A 196 16.14 12.41 0.09
N THR A 197 15.41 11.34 0.40
CA THR A 197 15.79 10.37 1.44
C THR A 197 16.36 9.09 0.88
N GLY A 198 16.11 8.76 -0.40
CA GLY A 198 16.54 7.51 -1.04
C GLY A 198 18.05 7.25 -0.95
N SER A 199 18.88 8.28 -1.08
CA SER A 199 20.34 8.16 -0.93
C SER A 199 20.81 7.77 0.48
N ASN A 200 19.95 7.88 1.49
CA ASN A 200 20.24 7.46 2.86
C ASN A 200 19.92 5.98 3.11
N LEU A 201 19.20 5.34 2.20
CA LEU A 201 18.87 3.92 2.23
C LEU A 201 20.06 3.12 1.67
N ARG A 202 20.94 2.67 2.57
CA ARG A 202 22.24 2.07 2.20
C ARG A 202 22.21 0.55 2.10
N ASP A 203 21.10 -0.08 2.44
CA ASP A 203 20.95 -1.52 2.36
C ASP A 203 20.97 -2.01 0.92
N SER A 204 21.33 -3.26 0.73
CA SER A 204 21.35 -3.90 -0.59
C SER A 204 20.02 -4.64 -0.80
N TYR A 205 19.28 -4.31 -1.85
CA TYR A 205 17.92 -4.80 -2.08
C TYR A 205 17.86 -5.80 -3.22
N ASP A 206 17.02 -6.83 -3.05
CA ASP A 206 16.63 -7.75 -4.14
C ASP A 206 15.54 -7.13 -5.01
N LEU A 207 14.72 -6.26 -4.41
CA LEU A 207 13.66 -5.52 -5.08
C LEU A 207 13.55 -4.12 -4.48
N VAL A 208 13.55 -3.12 -5.36
CA VAL A 208 13.08 -1.77 -5.05
C VAL A 208 11.79 -1.56 -5.85
N TYR A 209 10.66 -1.46 -5.15
CA TYR A 209 9.37 -1.26 -5.75
C TYR A 209 8.91 0.18 -5.57
N LEU A 210 8.80 0.91 -6.68
CA LEU A 210 8.49 2.34 -6.71
C LEU A 210 7.06 2.65 -7.18
N SER A 211 6.22 1.61 -7.42
CA SER A 211 4.87 1.84 -7.94
C SER A 211 4.90 2.74 -9.19
N ASN A 212 3.99 3.69 -9.28
CA ASN A 212 3.87 4.63 -10.38
C ASN A 212 4.48 6.02 -10.08
N ILE A 213 5.46 6.12 -9.19
CA ILE A 213 6.11 7.40 -8.79
C ILE A 213 6.65 8.15 -10.02
N LEU A 214 7.11 7.45 -11.05
CA LEU A 214 7.59 8.05 -12.30
C LEU A 214 6.54 8.96 -12.96
N ALA A 215 5.25 8.63 -12.83
CA ALA A 215 4.18 9.46 -13.41
C ALA A 215 4.04 10.85 -12.75
N TYR A 216 4.61 11.03 -11.55
CA TYR A 216 4.57 12.27 -10.76
C TYR A 216 5.91 12.96 -10.64
N SER A 217 6.91 12.53 -11.39
CA SER A 217 8.29 13.02 -11.28
C SER A 217 8.89 13.38 -12.62
N ASP A 218 9.92 14.23 -12.60
CA ASP A 218 10.75 14.44 -13.77
C ASP A 218 11.57 13.17 -14.09
N LYS A 219 11.65 12.81 -15.37
CA LYS A 219 12.34 11.60 -15.82
C LYS A 219 13.83 11.59 -15.45
N SER A 220 14.49 12.76 -15.43
CA SER A 220 15.90 12.83 -15.07
C SER A 220 16.12 12.62 -13.58
N GLN A 221 15.30 13.23 -12.73
CA GLN A 221 15.34 12.99 -11.29
C GLN A 221 15.02 11.52 -10.95
N TYR A 222 14.05 10.96 -11.66
CA TYR A 222 13.70 9.54 -11.47
C TYR A 222 14.86 8.61 -11.87
N LYS A 223 15.56 8.94 -12.96
CA LYS A 223 16.75 8.17 -13.38
C LYS A 223 17.85 8.24 -12.32
N GLU A 224 18.16 9.41 -11.80
CA GLU A 224 19.13 9.57 -10.70
C GLU A 224 18.71 8.78 -9.44
N LEU A 225 17.42 8.76 -9.11
CA LEU A 225 16.89 8.00 -8.00
C LEU A 225 17.14 6.51 -8.18
N ILE A 226 16.74 5.91 -9.32
CA ILE A 226 16.90 4.47 -9.54
C ILE A 226 18.37 4.04 -9.59
N GLU A 227 19.26 4.90 -10.10
CA GLU A 227 20.70 4.67 -10.14
C GLU A 227 21.38 4.80 -8.75
N SER A 228 20.71 5.43 -7.79
CA SER A 228 21.22 5.61 -6.41
C SER A 228 21.04 4.39 -5.52
N PHE A 229 20.14 3.47 -5.87
CA PHE A 229 19.85 2.30 -5.04
C PHE A 229 20.95 1.26 -5.13
N ASN A 230 21.31 0.70 -3.98
CA ASN A 230 22.22 -0.42 -3.91
C ASN A 230 21.43 -1.73 -4.12
N LEU A 231 21.70 -2.43 -5.22
CA LEU A 231 21.01 -3.66 -5.59
C LEU A 231 21.92 -4.88 -5.38
N THR A 232 21.33 -5.99 -4.97
CA THR A 232 22.02 -7.30 -4.98
C THR A 232 22.34 -7.74 -6.41
N ALA A 233 23.15 -8.79 -6.58
CA ALA A 233 23.55 -9.29 -7.90
C ALA A 233 22.37 -9.65 -8.82
N ASN A 234 21.20 -10.01 -8.26
CA ASN A 234 19.97 -10.31 -8.97
C ASN A 234 18.86 -9.30 -8.69
N GLY A 235 19.19 -8.22 -7.99
CA GLY A 235 18.24 -7.17 -7.63
C GLY A 235 17.82 -6.31 -8.82
N TYR A 236 16.68 -5.68 -8.71
CA TYR A 236 16.17 -4.70 -9.68
C TYR A 236 15.21 -3.71 -9.06
N VAL A 237 15.03 -2.59 -9.75
CA VAL A 237 13.97 -1.63 -9.48
C VAL A 237 12.79 -1.96 -10.38
N LEU A 238 11.59 -2.03 -9.81
CA LEU A 238 10.34 -2.22 -10.51
C LEU A 238 9.49 -0.94 -10.42
N THR A 239 9.09 -0.44 -11.58
CA THR A 239 8.21 0.72 -11.72
C THR A 239 6.97 0.32 -12.48
N TYR A 240 5.80 0.67 -12.00
CA TYR A 240 4.54 0.52 -12.74
C TYR A 240 4.35 1.69 -13.70
N LEU A 241 3.94 1.40 -14.92
CA LEU A 241 3.73 2.38 -15.99
C LEU A 241 2.28 2.37 -16.43
N PHE A 242 1.64 3.55 -16.41
CA PHE A 242 0.30 3.75 -16.97
C PHE A 242 0.39 4.22 -18.43
N GLY A 243 -0.26 3.49 -19.35
CA GLY A 243 -0.38 3.88 -20.76
C GLY A 243 0.96 4.17 -21.43
N ASN A 244 0.92 4.71 -22.62
CA ASN A 244 2.04 5.25 -23.43
C ASN A 244 3.48 4.75 -23.13
N LEU A 245 3.66 3.43 -23.10
CA LEU A 245 4.95 2.82 -22.75
C LEU A 245 6.10 3.21 -23.67
N ASP A 246 5.79 3.62 -24.90
CA ASP A 246 6.80 3.99 -25.90
C ASP A 246 7.60 5.25 -25.51
N GLU A 247 7.02 6.14 -24.72
CA GLU A 247 7.73 7.33 -24.24
C GLU A 247 8.86 7.02 -23.24
N TYR A 248 8.86 5.81 -22.67
CA TYR A 248 9.89 5.34 -21.74
C TYR A 248 10.96 4.46 -22.42
N ARG A 249 10.68 3.99 -23.66
CA ARG A 249 11.60 3.13 -24.42
C ARG A 249 12.89 3.88 -24.73
N GLY A 250 14.02 3.24 -24.38
CA GLY A 250 15.35 3.79 -24.65
C GLY A 250 15.78 4.94 -23.72
N TYR A 251 14.87 5.46 -22.87
CA TYR A 251 15.23 6.48 -21.88
C TYR A 251 15.90 5.85 -20.66
N PHE A 252 15.37 4.74 -20.16
CA PHE A 252 15.94 4.00 -19.06
C PHE A 252 16.69 2.75 -19.56
N ASN A 253 17.80 2.42 -18.90
CA ASN A 253 18.51 1.17 -19.15
C ASN A 253 17.76 0.00 -18.47
N GLY A 254 16.69 -0.48 -19.12
CA GLY A 254 15.82 -1.49 -18.54
C GLY A 254 14.93 -2.19 -19.57
N LYS A 255 14.11 -3.11 -19.07
CA LYS A 255 13.13 -3.85 -19.87
C LYS A 255 11.72 -3.38 -19.52
N ILE A 256 10.93 -3.07 -20.54
CA ILE A 256 9.49 -2.80 -20.41
C ILE A 256 8.73 -4.07 -20.76
N HIS A 257 7.88 -4.51 -19.83
CA HIS A 257 6.91 -5.59 -20.02
C HIS A 257 5.52 -4.99 -20.10
N LYS A 258 4.92 -4.98 -21.29
CA LYS A 258 3.53 -4.58 -21.49
C LYS A 258 2.61 -5.70 -21.07
N PHE A 259 1.51 -5.37 -20.39
CA PHE A 259 0.48 -6.35 -20.04
C PHE A 259 -0.42 -6.65 -21.24
N GLU A 260 -0.89 -7.90 -21.35
CA GLU A 260 -1.64 -8.37 -22.52
C GLU A 260 -3.00 -7.67 -22.66
N GLU A 261 -3.68 -7.40 -21.55
CA GLU A 261 -5.05 -6.89 -21.54
C GLU A 261 -5.15 -5.39 -21.22
N SER A 262 -4.03 -4.64 -21.23
CA SER A 262 -4.04 -3.21 -20.96
C SER A 262 -2.90 -2.48 -21.65
N ASP A 263 -3.00 -1.16 -21.72
CA ASP A 263 -1.90 -0.32 -22.19
C ASP A 263 -0.83 -0.06 -21.11
N ASN A 264 -1.02 -0.61 -19.92
CA ASN A 264 -0.08 -0.50 -18.82
C ASN A 264 1.04 -1.55 -18.93
N GLY A 265 2.05 -1.39 -18.09
CA GLY A 265 3.17 -2.32 -18.03
C GLY A 265 4.06 -2.05 -16.82
N ILE A 266 5.18 -2.75 -16.77
CA ILE A 266 6.23 -2.51 -15.79
C ILE A 266 7.56 -2.23 -16.49
N LEU A 267 8.36 -1.38 -15.88
CA LEU A 267 9.76 -1.14 -16.21
C LEU A 267 10.64 -1.82 -15.14
N LEU A 268 11.55 -2.68 -15.59
CA LEU A 268 12.58 -3.29 -14.75
C LEU A 268 13.93 -2.68 -15.11
N THR A 269 14.60 -2.06 -14.12
CA THR A 269 15.96 -1.47 -14.28
C THR A 269 16.94 -2.05 -13.27
N ARG A 270 18.23 -1.91 -13.58
CA ARG A 270 19.33 -2.32 -12.69
C ARG A 270 20.32 -1.20 -12.53
#